data_5523f16bf98d94023774936b1b246c3d
#
_entry.id   5523f16bf98d94023774936b1b246c3d
#
_cell.length_a   1.000
_cell.length_b   1.000
_cell.length_c   1.000
_cell.angle_alpha   90.00
_cell.angle_beta   90.00
_cell.angle_gamma   90.00
#
_symmetry.space_group_name_H-M   'P 1'
#
loop_
_entity.id
_entity.type
_entity.pdbx_description
1 polymer ?
#
loop_
_entity_poly.entity_id
_entity_poly.type
_entity_poly.pdbx_seq_one_letter_code
_entity_poly.pdbx_strand_id
1 'polypeptide(L)'
;MLNLNTSEKNWASTTAALFEHKLRAVRERSAEKIPNRAVDGVHNNKIFEGNRDNADGICWWTNGFWAGMLWQAYHATHDDRYAEIARFTERTLDECFSCYYGLHHDVGFMWLPSAVADYR
;
A
#
# COMPACT_ATOMS: atom_id res chain seq x y z
N MET A 1 -5.60 3.23 -25.10
CA MET A 1 -6.77 3.50 -24.21
C MET A 1 -7.73 2.32 -24.37
N LEU A 2 -8.10 1.62 -23.28
CA LEU A 2 -9.03 0.49 -23.35
C LEU A 2 -10.43 1.01 -23.72
N ASN A 3 -11.00 0.47 -24.79
CA ASN A 3 -12.38 0.78 -25.20
C ASN A 3 -13.36 -0.12 -24.43
N LEU A 4 -13.74 0.32 -23.23
CA LEU A 4 -14.73 -0.37 -22.41
C LEU A 4 -16.14 -0.10 -22.94
N ASN A 5 -16.98 -1.14 -23.01
CA ASN A 5 -18.40 -0.99 -23.27
C ASN A 5 -19.14 -0.45 -22.03
N THR A 6 -20.43 -0.13 -22.18
CA THR A 6 -21.24 0.48 -21.11
C THR A 6 -21.33 -0.39 -19.85
N SER A 7 -21.48 -1.71 -20.02
CA SER A 7 -21.57 -2.66 -18.90
C SER A 7 -20.26 -2.71 -18.12
N GLU A 8 -19.12 -2.77 -18.82
CA GLU A 8 -17.79 -2.75 -18.22
C GLU A 8 -17.50 -1.45 -17.46
N LYS A 9 -17.91 -0.30 -18.04
CA LYS A 9 -17.80 1.01 -17.37
C LYS A 9 -18.61 1.06 -16.08
N ASN A 10 -19.86 0.59 -16.13
CA ASN A 10 -20.73 0.55 -14.95
C ASN A 10 -20.17 -0.38 -13.87
N TRP A 11 -19.71 -1.56 -14.26
CA TRP A 11 -19.07 -2.49 -13.32
C TRP A 11 -17.82 -1.87 -12.69
N ALA A 12 -16.94 -1.29 -13.48
CA ALA A 12 -15.72 -0.66 -12.99
C ALA A 12 -16.02 0.48 -12.01
N SER A 13 -16.98 1.35 -12.35
CA SER A 13 -17.40 2.47 -11.49
C SER A 13 -17.97 1.99 -10.17
N THR A 14 -18.88 0.99 -10.20
CA THR A 14 -19.49 0.43 -8.99
C THR A 14 -18.44 -0.26 -8.11
N THR A 15 -17.51 -1.00 -8.73
CA THR A 15 -16.43 -1.68 -8.01
C THR A 15 -15.46 -0.69 -7.38
N ALA A 16 -15.11 0.38 -8.10
CA ALA A 16 -14.25 1.44 -7.58
C ALA A 16 -14.88 2.16 -6.37
N ALA A 17 -16.18 2.46 -6.44
CA ALA A 17 -16.91 3.09 -5.33
C ALA A 17 -16.96 2.16 -4.09
N LEU A 18 -17.19 0.87 -4.29
CA LEU A 18 -17.18 -0.12 -3.20
C LEU A 18 -15.79 -0.27 -2.58
N PHE A 19 -14.75 -0.31 -3.41
CA PHE A 19 -13.37 -0.37 -2.96
C PHE A 19 -13.02 0.86 -2.12
N GLU A 20 -13.31 2.06 -2.63
CA GLU A 20 -13.03 3.31 -1.93
C GLU A 20 -13.76 3.39 -0.58
N HIS A 21 -15.05 3.02 -0.55
CA HIS A 21 -15.82 2.97 0.69
C HIS A 21 -15.18 2.05 1.75
N LYS A 22 -14.75 0.85 1.35
CA LYS A 22 -14.07 -0.09 2.25
C LYS A 22 -12.71 0.41 2.68
N LEU A 23 -11.92 0.96 1.75
CA LEU A 23 -10.59 1.48 2.03
C LEU A 23 -10.65 2.64 3.01
N ARG A 24 -11.61 3.55 2.87
CA ARG A 24 -11.84 4.67 3.80
C ARG A 24 -12.12 4.19 5.23
N ALA A 25 -12.88 3.12 5.38
CA ALA A 25 -13.15 2.53 6.70
C ALA A 25 -11.91 1.85 7.33
N VAL A 26 -11.00 1.34 6.50
CA VAL A 26 -9.82 0.59 6.94
C VAL A 26 -8.60 1.49 7.16
N ARG A 27 -8.43 2.54 6.34
CA ARG A 27 -7.23 3.38 6.33
C ARG A 27 -6.89 3.95 7.70
N GLU A 28 -7.87 4.42 8.46
CA GLU A 28 -7.62 5.01 9.79
C GLU A 28 -7.14 3.98 10.81
N ARG A 29 -7.68 2.76 10.76
CA ARG A 29 -7.26 1.66 11.63
C ARG A 29 -5.88 1.11 11.28
N SER A 30 -5.39 1.45 10.11
CA SER A 30 -4.11 0.97 9.56
C SER A 30 -3.15 2.11 9.20
N ALA A 31 -3.43 3.34 9.68
CA ALA A 31 -2.65 4.53 9.33
C ALA A 31 -1.17 4.42 9.73
N GLU A 32 -0.89 3.78 10.86
CA GLU A 32 0.47 3.57 11.37
C GLU A 32 0.91 2.10 11.27
N LYS A 33 0.44 1.39 10.24
CA LYS A 33 0.76 0.00 9.99
C LYS A 33 1.31 -0.20 8.59
N ILE A 34 2.06 -1.27 8.43
CA ILE A 34 2.33 -1.90 7.14
C ILE A 34 1.59 -3.24 7.14
N PRO A 35 0.34 -3.27 6.63
CA PRO A 35 -0.48 -4.46 6.65
C PRO A 35 -0.03 -5.48 5.60
N ASN A 36 -0.02 -6.75 5.98
CA ASN A 36 0.24 -7.88 5.09
C ASN A 36 -0.96 -8.83 5.02
N ARG A 37 -1.66 -8.99 6.13
CA ARG A 37 -2.83 -9.87 6.25
C ARG A 37 -3.87 -9.27 7.19
N ALA A 38 -5.10 -9.76 7.08
CA ALA A 38 -6.17 -9.45 8.02
C ALA A 38 -6.67 -10.73 8.71
N VAL A 39 -6.91 -10.63 10.02
CA VAL A 39 -7.59 -11.65 10.81
C VAL A 39 -8.78 -10.98 11.47
N ASP A 40 -9.97 -11.51 11.27
CA ASP A 40 -11.23 -10.96 11.78
C ASP A 40 -11.42 -9.47 11.47
N GLY A 41 -11.02 -9.08 10.25
CA GLY A 41 -11.11 -7.69 9.77
C GLY A 41 -10.08 -6.72 10.37
N VAL A 42 -9.12 -7.22 11.13
CA VAL A 42 -8.02 -6.43 11.72
C VAL A 42 -6.73 -6.71 10.98
N HIS A 43 -6.08 -5.67 10.48
CA HIS A 43 -4.76 -5.77 9.86
C HIS A 43 -3.67 -6.00 10.90
N ASN A 44 -2.76 -6.93 10.60
CA ASN A 44 -1.48 -7.05 11.30
C ASN A 44 -0.56 -5.86 11.01
N ASN A 45 0.61 -5.82 11.63
CA ASN A 45 1.61 -4.79 11.36
C ASN A 45 2.99 -5.40 11.15
N LYS A 46 3.47 -5.40 9.92
CA LYS A 46 4.79 -5.94 9.53
C LYS A 46 5.98 -5.19 10.14
N ILE A 47 5.80 -3.98 10.63
CA ILE A 47 6.88 -3.24 11.32
C ILE A 47 7.41 -4.01 12.52
N PHE A 48 6.53 -4.73 13.22
CA PHE A 48 6.83 -5.44 14.46
C PHE A 48 6.88 -6.96 14.32
N GLU A 49 6.67 -7.47 13.11
CA GLU A 49 6.66 -8.91 12.84
C GLU A 49 7.92 -9.34 12.09
N GLY A 50 8.32 -10.59 12.32
CA GLY A 50 9.39 -11.22 11.57
C GLY A 50 10.79 -10.90 12.10
N ASN A 51 11.77 -11.39 11.35
CA ASN A 51 13.19 -11.21 11.66
C ASN A 51 13.85 -10.35 10.57
N ARG A 52 14.56 -9.32 10.97
CA ARG A 52 15.30 -8.44 10.07
C ARG A 52 16.35 -9.17 9.23
N ASP A 53 16.89 -10.28 9.75
CA ASP A 53 18.00 -10.99 9.12
C ASP A 53 17.57 -11.92 7.97
N ASN A 54 16.29 -12.19 7.79
CA ASN A 54 15.79 -13.17 6.82
C ASN A 54 14.74 -12.64 5.84
N ALA A 55 14.82 -11.37 5.48
CA ALA A 55 13.89 -10.74 4.53
C ALA A 55 12.39 -10.89 4.92
N ASP A 56 12.10 -10.92 6.21
CA ASP A 56 10.75 -10.91 6.75
C ASP A 56 10.53 -9.60 7.56
N GLY A 57 9.35 -9.39 8.12
CA GLY A 57 9.05 -8.15 8.83
C GLY A 57 8.99 -6.96 7.87
N ILE A 58 9.69 -5.88 8.21
CA ILE A 58 9.65 -4.62 7.45
C ILE A 58 10.21 -4.73 6.03
N CYS A 59 11.17 -5.62 5.78
CA CYS A 59 11.76 -5.82 4.45
C CYS A 59 10.98 -6.82 3.57
N TRP A 60 9.82 -7.26 3.99
CA TRP A 60 8.98 -8.15 3.20
C TRP A 60 8.50 -7.49 1.91
N TRP A 61 8.65 -8.15 0.79
CA TRP A 61 8.45 -7.62 -0.56
C TRP A 61 7.07 -7.02 -0.85
N THR A 62 6.01 -7.48 -0.16
CA THR A 62 4.66 -6.95 -0.36
C THR A 62 4.38 -5.65 0.39
N ASN A 63 5.30 -5.18 1.21
CA ASN A 63 5.06 -4.05 2.10
C ASN A 63 4.83 -2.71 1.36
N GLY A 64 5.28 -2.60 0.11
CA GLY A 64 4.98 -1.44 -0.72
C GLY A 64 3.55 -1.38 -1.26
N PHE A 65 2.82 -2.49 -1.28
CA PHE A 65 1.48 -2.56 -1.89
C PHE A 65 0.43 -1.77 -1.13
N TRP A 66 0.55 -1.66 0.20
CA TRP A 66 -0.35 -0.83 0.98
C TRP A 66 -0.27 0.63 0.56
N ALA A 67 0.93 1.21 0.52
CA ALA A 67 1.13 2.56 0.00
C ALA A 67 0.67 2.70 -1.45
N GLY A 68 0.94 1.69 -2.29
CA GLY A 68 0.48 1.67 -3.67
C GLY A 68 -1.05 1.77 -3.82
N MET A 69 -1.81 1.05 -3.02
CA MET A 69 -3.27 1.16 -2.99
C MET A 69 -3.75 2.54 -2.54
N LEU A 70 -3.07 3.12 -1.55
CA LEU A 70 -3.37 4.46 -1.04
C LEU A 70 -3.08 5.55 -2.09
N TRP A 71 -1.97 5.44 -2.83
CA TRP A 71 -1.68 6.34 -3.95
C TRP A 71 -2.72 6.25 -5.07
N GLN A 72 -3.16 5.04 -5.42
CA GLN A 72 -4.26 4.86 -6.38
C GLN A 72 -5.55 5.56 -5.89
N ALA A 73 -5.87 5.43 -4.61
CA ALA A 73 -7.03 6.09 -4.02
C ALA A 73 -6.87 7.62 -3.98
N TYR A 74 -5.68 8.13 -3.65
CA TYR A 74 -5.37 9.56 -3.70
C TYR A 74 -5.56 10.13 -5.10
N HIS A 75 -4.98 9.52 -6.12
CA HIS A 75 -5.13 9.97 -7.51
C HIS A 75 -6.58 9.94 -8.00
N ALA A 76 -7.40 9.02 -7.50
CA ALA A 76 -8.80 8.92 -7.87
C ALA A 76 -9.71 9.91 -7.13
N THR A 77 -9.37 10.29 -5.89
CA THR A 77 -10.27 11.04 -4.99
C THR A 77 -9.76 12.42 -4.60
N HIS A 78 -8.45 12.66 -4.69
CA HIS A 78 -7.73 13.83 -4.16
C HIS A 78 -7.94 14.03 -2.64
N ASP A 79 -8.19 12.94 -1.89
CA ASP A 79 -8.26 12.96 -0.43
C ASP A 79 -6.83 12.80 0.14
N ASP A 80 -6.27 13.90 0.62
CA ASP A 80 -4.88 14.00 1.13
C ASP A 80 -4.57 12.98 2.24
N ARG A 81 -5.59 12.49 2.94
CA ARG A 81 -5.39 11.49 3.99
C ARG A 81 -4.80 10.18 3.45
N TYR A 82 -5.10 9.83 2.21
CA TYR A 82 -4.46 8.67 1.56
C TYR A 82 -2.96 8.90 1.34
N ALA A 83 -2.59 10.08 0.86
CA ALA A 83 -1.18 10.43 0.66
C ALA A 83 -0.38 10.49 1.97
N GLU A 84 -0.98 11.04 3.05
CA GLU A 84 -0.35 11.08 4.37
C GLU A 84 0.02 9.68 4.88
N ILE A 85 -0.93 8.73 4.78
CA ILE A 85 -0.74 7.35 5.22
C ILE A 85 0.26 6.61 4.30
N ALA A 86 0.21 6.84 2.99
CA ALA A 86 1.17 6.28 2.05
C ALA A 86 2.60 6.73 2.39
N ARG A 87 2.81 8.01 2.63
CA ARG A 87 4.10 8.57 3.03
C ARG A 87 4.60 8.06 4.39
N PHE A 88 3.70 7.73 5.31
CA PHE A 88 4.11 7.03 6.54
C PHE A 88 4.76 5.68 6.21
N THR A 89 4.13 4.89 5.34
CA THR A 89 4.67 3.59 4.89
C THR A 89 6.05 3.77 4.23
N GLU A 90 6.20 4.77 3.35
CA GLU A 90 7.45 5.04 2.63
C GLU A 90 8.60 5.39 3.58
N ARG A 91 8.36 6.33 4.51
CA ARG A 91 9.36 6.68 5.53
C ARG A 91 9.76 5.48 6.38
N THR A 92 8.83 4.58 6.67
CA THR A 92 9.11 3.37 7.44
C THR A 92 9.92 2.37 6.62
N LEU A 93 9.63 2.22 5.32
CA LEU A 93 10.38 1.35 4.41
C LEU A 93 11.78 1.89 4.09
N ASP A 94 12.01 3.20 4.22
CA ASP A 94 13.33 3.82 4.00
C ASP A 94 14.40 3.24 4.95
N GLU A 95 14.01 2.74 6.11
CA GLU A 95 14.93 2.03 7.00
C GLU A 95 15.57 0.81 6.32
N CYS A 96 14.82 0.03 5.56
CA CYS A 96 15.35 -1.13 4.83
C CYS A 96 16.37 -0.70 3.78
N PHE A 97 16.13 0.41 3.10
CA PHE A 97 17.01 0.94 2.08
C PHE A 97 18.27 1.55 2.69
N SER A 98 18.12 2.40 3.70
CA SER A 98 19.21 3.11 4.35
C SER A 98 20.17 2.19 5.11
N CYS A 99 19.63 1.14 5.76
CA CYS A 99 20.41 0.17 6.52
C CYS A 99 20.86 -1.04 5.69
N TYR A 100 20.35 -1.19 4.47
CA TYR A 100 20.73 -2.23 3.52
C TYR A 100 20.55 -3.68 4.03
N TYR A 101 19.51 -3.93 4.80
CA TYR A 101 19.23 -5.27 5.31
C TYR A 101 17.95 -5.87 4.71
N GLY A 102 17.93 -7.20 4.57
CA GLY A 102 16.78 -7.96 4.10
C GLY A 102 16.34 -7.67 2.67
N LEU A 103 17.09 -6.87 1.91
CA LEU A 103 16.79 -6.55 0.52
C LEU A 103 17.22 -7.70 -0.40
N HIS A 104 16.36 -8.04 -1.36
CA HIS A 104 16.58 -9.09 -2.34
C HIS A 104 16.00 -8.69 -3.70
N HIS A 105 15.93 -9.64 -4.66
CA HIS A 105 15.51 -9.37 -6.04
C HIS A 105 14.11 -8.76 -6.19
N ASP A 106 13.25 -8.90 -5.19
CA ASP A 106 11.87 -8.36 -5.21
C ASP A 106 11.74 -6.90 -4.71
N VAL A 107 12.85 -6.21 -4.45
CA VAL A 107 12.83 -4.84 -3.91
C VAL A 107 11.99 -3.86 -4.73
N GLY A 108 11.87 -4.09 -6.03
CA GLY A 108 11.04 -3.28 -6.91
C GLY A 108 9.58 -3.23 -6.48
N PHE A 109 9.04 -4.28 -5.89
CA PHE A 109 7.67 -4.32 -5.38
C PHE A 109 7.48 -3.46 -4.11
N MET A 110 8.55 -3.13 -3.41
CA MET A 110 8.48 -2.26 -2.25
C MET A 110 8.39 -0.78 -2.66
N TRP A 111 9.19 -0.33 -3.62
CA TRP A 111 9.31 1.10 -3.95
C TRP A 111 8.62 1.56 -5.22
N LEU A 112 8.42 0.69 -6.23
CA LEU A 112 7.71 1.08 -7.46
C LEU A 112 6.25 1.52 -7.20
N PRO A 113 5.45 0.78 -6.40
CA PRO A 113 4.09 1.19 -6.10
C PRO A 113 4.00 2.27 -5.01
N SER A 114 5.03 2.50 -4.22
CA SER A 114 5.07 3.46 -3.13
C SER A 114 5.81 4.74 -3.52
N ALA A 115 7.06 4.92 -3.12
CA ALA A 115 7.83 6.16 -3.31
C ALA A 115 7.95 6.63 -4.77
N VAL A 116 7.99 5.71 -5.75
CA VAL A 116 7.97 6.09 -7.16
C VAL A 116 6.60 6.64 -7.58
N ALA A 117 5.51 6.16 -6.97
CA ALA A 117 4.17 6.69 -7.22
C ALA A 117 3.98 8.07 -6.57
N ASP A 118 4.58 8.34 -5.40
CA ASP A 118 4.58 9.69 -4.78
C ASP A 118 5.35 10.70 -5.65
N TYR A 119 6.46 10.28 -6.27
CA TYR A 119 7.30 11.17 -7.09
C TYR A 119 6.63 11.64 -8.38
N ARG A 120 5.66 10.91 -8.95
CA ARG A 120 4.99 11.21 -10.22
C ARG A 120 3.81 12.15 -10.07
#